data_d635811561d92623cdcdff38f2ccabea
#
_entry.id   d635811561d92623cdcdff38f2ccabea
#
_cell.length_a   1.000
_cell.length_b   1.000
_cell.length_c   1.000
_cell.angle_alpha   90.00
_cell.angle_beta   90.00
_cell.angle_gamma   90.00
#
_symmetry.space_group_name_H-M   'P 1'
#
loop_
_entity.id
_entity.type
_entity.pdbx_description
1 polymer ?
#
loop_
_entity_poly.entity_id
_entity_poly.type
_entity_poly.pdbx_seq_one_letter_code
_entity_poly.pdbx_strand_id
1 'polypeptide(L)'
;MCRFFHRKKQAAQTIPSMVSETERLLRFVLSPLHFKKGTLRANVFNPTKDSDAISVTRLDYSSVEECKRLAHKMDLTKDGALVRQYWGFGLLNKRIALECGVKDVVSAPVEDNPAHAHILVNELREGDAIPASMQLVIDNLLERTRFFRDPNPNNKGWESDPLRV
;
A
#
# COMPACT_ATOMS: atom_id res chain seq x y z
N MET A 1 -3.84 -17.21 42.22
CA MET A 1 -4.92 -16.32 41.76
C MET A 1 -4.60 -15.92 40.31
N CYS A 2 -5.06 -16.71 39.33
CA CYS A 2 -4.81 -16.45 37.89
C CYS A 2 -5.85 -15.46 37.39
N ARG A 3 -5.39 -14.26 36.98
CA ARG A 3 -6.25 -13.30 36.29
C ARG A 3 -6.37 -13.72 34.82
N PHE A 4 -7.53 -14.28 34.46
CA PHE A 4 -7.91 -14.48 33.05
C PHE A 4 -8.13 -13.10 32.42
N PHE A 5 -7.20 -12.65 31.57
CA PHE A 5 -7.43 -11.54 30.69
C PHE A 5 -8.39 -11.97 29.57
N HIS A 6 -9.66 -11.61 29.71
CA HIS A 6 -10.62 -11.72 28.62
C HIS A 6 -10.23 -10.74 27.55
N ARG A 7 -9.58 -11.22 26.50
CA ARG A 7 -9.43 -10.48 25.23
C ARG A 7 -10.84 -10.24 24.70
N LYS A 8 -11.40 -9.03 24.89
CA LYS A 8 -12.62 -8.60 24.19
C LYS A 8 -12.36 -8.80 22.70
N LYS A 9 -13.10 -9.73 22.06
CA LYS A 9 -13.20 -9.78 20.60
C LYS A 9 -13.70 -8.41 20.16
N GLN A 10 -12.84 -7.61 19.54
CA GLN A 10 -13.26 -6.40 18.84
C GLN A 10 -14.29 -6.84 17.80
N ALA A 11 -15.52 -6.29 17.89
CA ALA A 11 -16.53 -6.52 16.86
C ALA A 11 -15.91 -6.17 15.50
N ALA A 12 -16.09 -7.02 14.51
CA ALA A 12 -15.57 -6.78 13.16
C ALA A 12 -16.14 -5.44 12.67
N GLN A 13 -15.27 -4.45 12.54
CA GLN A 13 -15.67 -3.13 12.08
C GLN A 13 -16.11 -3.27 10.62
N THR A 14 -17.35 -2.92 10.32
CA THR A 14 -17.86 -2.92 8.94
C THR A 14 -17.08 -1.89 8.13
N ILE A 15 -16.41 -2.33 7.07
CA ILE A 15 -15.66 -1.47 6.17
C ILE A 15 -16.64 -0.81 5.19
N PRO A 16 -16.76 0.53 5.16
CA PRO A 16 -17.64 1.22 4.23
C PRO A 16 -17.26 0.94 2.77
N SER A 17 -18.25 0.84 1.89
CA SER A 17 -18.02 0.69 0.46
C SER A 17 -17.40 1.95 -0.17
N MET A 18 -17.66 3.13 0.38
CA MET A 18 -17.04 4.38 -0.04
C MET A 18 -15.72 4.61 0.71
N VAL A 19 -14.72 5.09 -0.01
CA VAL A 19 -13.45 5.56 0.56
C VAL A 19 -13.56 7.05 0.84
N SER A 20 -13.41 7.48 2.09
CA SER A 20 -13.48 8.91 2.44
C SER A 20 -12.19 9.65 2.05
N GLU A 21 -12.27 10.98 1.85
CA GLU A 21 -11.14 11.79 1.42
C GLU A 21 -9.94 11.77 2.39
N THR A 22 -10.22 11.62 3.67
CA THR A 22 -9.20 11.62 4.73
C THR A 22 -8.66 10.24 5.06
N GLU A 23 -9.25 9.17 4.50
CA GLU A 23 -8.77 7.81 4.76
C GLU A 23 -7.34 7.62 4.31
N ARG A 24 -6.56 7.01 5.18
CA ARG A 24 -5.15 6.69 4.94
C ARG A 24 -5.04 5.46 4.03
N LEU A 25 -4.31 5.65 2.95
CA LEU A 25 -4.05 4.63 1.92
C LEU A 25 -2.59 4.22 2.00
N LEU A 26 -2.36 2.94 2.18
CA LEU A 26 -1.04 2.38 2.38
C LEU A 26 -0.63 1.56 1.16
N ARG A 27 0.51 1.91 0.56
CA ARG A 27 1.15 1.18 -0.52
C ARG A 27 2.34 0.38 -0.01
N PHE A 28 2.42 -0.91 -0.34
CA PHE A 28 3.56 -1.75 0.01
C PHE A 28 4.78 -1.39 -0.83
N VAL A 29 5.91 -1.18 -0.17
CA VAL A 29 7.19 -0.88 -0.82
C VAL A 29 8.10 -2.10 -0.73
N LEU A 30 8.57 -2.55 -1.88
CA LEU A 30 9.41 -3.75 -2.02
C LEU A 30 10.81 -3.36 -2.50
N SER A 31 11.85 -3.92 -1.90
CA SER A 31 13.23 -3.73 -2.32
C SER A 31 13.72 -4.97 -3.09
N PRO A 32 14.50 -4.82 -4.16
CA PRO A 32 14.98 -3.61 -4.83
C PRO A 32 14.00 -3.04 -5.87
N LEU A 33 12.78 -3.61 -5.99
CA LEU A 33 11.82 -3.23 -7.04
C LEU A 33 11.38 -1.76 -6.94
N HIS A 34 10.88 -1.37 -5.77
CA HIS A 34 10.33 -0.03 -5.51
C HIS A 34 11.32 0.89 -4.78
N PHE A 35 12.30 0.30 -4.07
CA PHE A 35 13.29 1.04 -3.30
C PHE A 35 14.70 0.52 -3.64
N LYS A 36 15.57 1.40 -4.15
CA LYS A 36 16.92 1.06 -4.57
C LYS A 36 17.87 2.24 -4.34
N LYS A 37 19.07 1.96 -3.82
CA LYS A 37 20.11 2.96 -3.56
C LYS A 37 19.62 4.16 -2.72
N GLY A 38 18.81 3.89 -1.69
CA GLY A 38 18.31 4.92 -0.79
C GLY A 38 17.10 5.72 -1.30
N THR A 39 16.57 5.42 -2.50
CA THR A 39 15.52 6.21 -3.14
C THR A 39 14.30 5.35 -3.47
N LEU A 40 13.11 5.89 -3.17
CA LEU A 40 11.84 5.35 -3.65
C LEU A 40 11.70 5.62 -5.16
N ARG A 41 11.26 4.62 -5.92
CA ARG A 41 11.15 4.68 -7.37
C ARG A 41 9.70 4.85 -7.81
N ALA A 42 9.49 5.57 -8.91
CA ALA A 42 8.16 5.85 -9.45
C ALA A 42 7.32 4.59 -9.73
N ASN A 43 7.96 3.47 -10.08
CA ASN A 43 7.26 2.21 -10.35
C ASN A 43 6.51 1.62 -9.15
N VAL A 44 6.66 2.18 -7.94
CA VAL A 44 5.80 1.82 -6.78
C VAL A 44 4.34 2.13 -7.07
N PHE A 45 4.05 3.12 -7.91
CA PHE A 45 2.70 3.52 -8.33
C PHE A 45 2.34 3.09 -9.75
N ASN A 46 3.11 2.20 -10.37
CA ASN A 46 2.69 1.65 -11.65
C ASN A 46 1.43 0.79 -11.46
N PRO A 47 0.38 1.02 -12.24
CA PRO A 47 -0.73 0.08 -12.34
C PRO A 47 -0.25 -1.30 -12.75
N THR A 48 -1.00 -2.33 -12.39
CA THR A 48 -0.78 -3.67 -12.92
C THR A 48 -0.86 -3.62 -14.45
N LYS A 49 -0.12 -4.48 -15.14
CA LYS A 49 -0.21 -4.62 -16.60
C LYS A 49 -1.66 -4.88 -17.02
N ASP A 50 -2.09 -4.24 -18.08
CA ASP A 50 -3.45 -4.30 -18.63
C ASP A 50 -4.54 -3.86 -17.62
N SER A 51 -4.20 -2.87 -16.77
CA SER A 51 -5.08 -2.32 -15.74
C SER A 51 -4.88 -0.81 -15.60
N ASP A 52 -5.89 -0.13 -15.08
CA ASP A 52 -5.87 1.27 -14.64
C ASP A 52 -5.78 1.39 -13.10
N ALA A 53 -5.56 0.28 -12.41
CA ALA A 53 -5.64 0.20 -10.95
C ALA A 53 -4.28 0.03 -10.27
N ILE A 54 -4.07 0.82 -9.22
CA ILE A 54 -2.94 0.71 -8.31
C ILE A 54 -3.46 0.19 -6.97
N SER A 55 -3.00 -0.98 -6.54
CA SER A 55 -3.44 -1.61 -5.30
C SER A 55 -2.91 -0.88 -4.07
N VAL A 56 -3.79 -0.61 -3.10
CA VAL A 56 -3.49 -0.04 -1.78
C VAL A 56 -4.31 -0.73 -0.70
N THR A 57 -3.97 -0.51 0.56
CA THR A 57 -4.76 -0.96 1.71
C THR A 57 -5.26 0.25 2.51
N ARG A 58 -6.53 0.24 2.90
CA ARG A 58 -7.16 1.28 3.74
C ARG A 58 -6.72 1.08 5.18
N LEU A 59 -5.71 1.86 5.61
CA LEU A 59 -5.06 1.68 6.92
C LEU A 59 -6.01 1.91 8.10
N ASP A 60 -7.08 2.69 7.92
CA ASP A 60 -8.06 2.95 8.97
C ASP A 60 -8.93 1.72 9.31
N TYR A 61 -8.89 0.67 8.46
CA TYR A 61 -9.61 -0.58 8.63
C TYR A 61 -8.70 -1.81 8.71
N SER A 62 -7.39 -1.60 8.87
CA SER A 62 -6.40 -2.67 9.01
C SER A 62 -5.33 -2.26 10.01
N SER A 63 -4.77 -3.20 10.75
CA SER A 63 -3.60 -2.90 11.58
C SER A 63 -2.32 -2.84 10.73
N VAL A 64 -1.31 -2.13 11.24
CA VAL A 64 0.00 -2.06 10.56
C VAL A 64 0.64 -3.44 10.47
N GLU A 65 0.48 -4.27 11.50
CA GLU A 65 0.96 -5.65 11.55
C GLU A 65 0.30 -6.51 10.48
N GLU A 66 -1.01 -6.35 10.27
CA GLU A 66 -1.74 -7.04 9.20
C GLU A 66 -1.27 -6.58 7.81
N CYS A 67 -1.09 -5.27 7.61
CA CYS A 67 -0.53 -4.73 6.38
C CYS A 67 0.88 -5.29 6.11
N LYS A 68 1.70 -5.42 7.14
CA LYS A 68 3.05 -6.00 7.04
C LYS A 68 2.98 -7.49 6.65
N ARG A 69 2.09 -8.25 7.29
CA ARG A 69 1.84 -9.67 6.95
C ARG A 69 1.42 -9.83 5.48
N LEU A 70 0.55 -8.96 4.99
CA LEU A 70 0.12 -8.95 3.58
C LEU A 70 1.27 -8.59 2.64
N ALA A 71 2.10 -7.62 3.01
CA ALA A 71 3.25 -7.20 2.21
C ALA A 71 4.28 -8.33 2.07
N HIS A 72 4.52 -9.12 3.12
CA HIS A 72 5.42 -10.28 3.07
C HIS A 72 4.96 -11.40 2.12
N LYS A 73 3.67 -11.49 1.80
CA LYS A 73 3.19 -12.41 0.76
C LYS A 73 3.71 -12.05 -0.63
N MET A 74 4.21 -10.83 -0.82
CA MET A 74 4.81 -10.35 -2.06
C MET A 74 6.33 -10.58 -2.13
N ASP A 75 6.95 -11.08 -1.07
CA ASP A 75 8.36 -11.46 -1.08
C ASP A 75 8.58 -12.58 -2.10
N LEU A 76 9.70 -12.52 -2.79
CA LEU A 76 10.04 -13.47 -3.84
C LEU A 76 11.45 -14.02 -3.63
N THR A 77 11.53 -15.33 -3.56
CA THR A 77 12.79 -16.07 -3.55
C THR A 77 12.95 -16.81 -4.87
N LYS A 78 14.14 -16.73 -5.48
CA LYS A 78 14.50 -17.47 -6.69
C LYS A 78 15.85 -18.14 -6.45
N ASP A 79 15.92 -19.44 -6.73
CA ASP A 79 17.14 -20.28 -6.55
C ASP A 79 17.76 -20.13 -5.14
N GLY A 80 16.91 -20.04 -4.10
CA GLY A 80 17.34 -19.88 -2.71
C GLY A 80 17.77 -18.46 -2.32
N ALA A 81 17.85 -17.51 -3.26
CA ALA A 81 18.17 -16.12 -3.00
C ALA A 81 16.91 -15.25 -2.95
N LEU A 82 16.84 -14.37 -1.97
CA LEU A 82 15.76 -13.38 -1.85
C LEU A 82 15.94 -12.27 -2.90
N VAL A 83 15.09 -12.26 -3.94
CA VAL A 83 15.19 -11.31 -5.06
C VAL A 83 14.26 -10.11 -4.92
N ARG A 84 13.24 -10.22 -4.07
CA ARG A 84 12.31 -9.13 -3.72
C ARG A 84 11.79 -9.34 -2.31
N GLN A 85 11.79 -8.29 -1.50
CA GLN A 85 11.30 -8.35 -0.12
C GLN A 85 10.57 -7.07 0.26
N TYR A 86 9.66 -7.19 1.22
CA TYR A 86 9.04 -6.07 1.90
C TYR A 86 10.09 -5.15 2.52
N TRP A 87 9.91 -3.81 2.40
CA TRP A 87 10.88 -2.83 2.88
C TRP A 87 10.26 -1.69 3.70
N GLY A 88 8.98 -1.43 3.51
CA GLY A 88 8.27 -0.36 4.19
C GLY A 88 6.96 0.00 3.51
N PHE A 89 6.44 1.17 3.84
CA PHE A 89 5.15 1.65 3.38
C PHE A 89 5.23 3.05 2.79
N GLY A 90 4.56 3.26 1.67
CA GLY A 90 4.17 4.58 1.19
C GLY A 90 2.79 4.91 1.73
N LEU A 91 2.60 6.11 2.28
CA LEU A 91 1.36 6.57 2.87
C LEU A 91 0.89 7.87 2.23
N LEU A 92 -0.38 7.91 1.84
CA LEU A 92 -1.11 9.08 1.36
C LEU A 92 -2.56 8.96 1.80
N ASN A 93 -3.40 9.93 1.46
CA ASN A 93 -4.85 9.80 1.62
C ASN A 93 -5.58 10.00 0.28
N LYS A 94 -6.89 9.72 0.24
CA LYS A 94 -7.68 9.85 -1.00
C LYS A 94 -7.63 11.28 -1.56
N ARG A 95 -7.70 12.31 -0.71
CA ARG A 95 -7.63 13.72 -1.15
C ARG A 95 -6.32 14.00 -1.89
N ILE A 96 -5.19 13.61 -1.32
CA ILE A 96 -3.87 13.75 -1.94
C ILE A 96 -3.83 13.01 -3.29
N ALA A 97 -4.36 11.78 -3.35
CA ALA A 97 -4.41 11.03 -4.60
C ALA A 97 -5.21 11.78 -5.67
N LEU A 98 -6.38 12.31 -5.34
CA LEU A 98 -7.20 13.11 -6.27
C LEU A 98 -6.49 14.39 -6.75
N GLU A 99 -5.79 15.08 -5.85
CA GLU A 99 -4.96 16.25 -6.19
C GLU A 99 -3.80 15.91 -7.13
N CYS A 100 -3.31 14.67 -7.12
CA CYS A 100 -2.30 14.16 -8.04
C CYS A 100 -2.85 13.86 -9.45
N GLY A 101 -4.16 13.95 -9.66
CA GLY A 101 -4.80 13.73 -10.96
C GLY A 101 -5.30 12.31 -11.21
N VAL A 102 -5.44 11.46 -10.17
CA VAL A 102 -6.09 10.17 -10.32
C VAL A 102 -7.59 10.32 -10.55
N LYS A 103 -8.20 9.34 -11.19
CA LYS A 103 -9.63 9.33 -11.49
C LYS A 103 -10.49 9.20 -10.22
N ASP A 104 -10.17 8.24 -9.37
CA ASP A 104 -10.86 7.99 -8.10
C ASP A 104 -10.07 7.01 -7.23
N VAL A 105 -10.52 6.82 -5.98
CA VAL A 105 -10.09 5.74 -5.09
C VAL A 105 -11.32 4.97 -4.66
N VAL A 106 -11.36 3.68 -4.99
CA VAL A 106 -12.52 2.82 -4.78
C VAL A 106 -12.20 1.62 -3.88
N SER A 107 -13.16 1.23 -3.07
CA SER A 107 -13.05 0.00 -2.28
C SER A 107 -13.08 -1.22 -3.22
N ALA A 108 -12.15 -2.13 -3.04
CA ALA A 108 -11.98 -3.32 -3.87
C ALA A 108 -11.56 -4.53 -3.00
N PRO A 109 -12.40 -4.94 -2.02
CA PRO A 109 -12.06 -5.97 -1.06
C PRO A 109 -11.70 -7.29 -1.75
N VAL A 110 -10.67 -7.96 -1.23
CA VAL A 110 -10.28 -9.31 -1.64
C VAL A 110 -10.28 -10.23 -0.41
N GLU A 111 -10.33 -11.54 -0.63
CA GLU A 111 -10.46 -12.54 0.44
C GLU A 111 -9.43 -12.34 1.56
N ASP A 112 -8.16 -12.16 1.19
CA ASP A 112 -7.06 -11.99 2.14
C ASP A 112 -6.91 -10.58 2.70
N ASN A 113 -7.54 -9.58 2.08
CA ASN A 113 -7.45 -8.17 2.45
C ASN A 113 -8.80 -7.46 2.24
N PRO A 114 -9.71 -7.56 3.21
CA PRO A 114 -11.01 -6.88 3.13
C PRO A 114 -10.90 -5.35 3.10
N ALA A 115 -9.77 -4.78 3.55
CA ALA A 115 -9.47 -3.36 3.49
C ALA A 115 -8.78 -2.93 2.18
N HIS A 116 -8.69 -3.81 1.18
CA HIS A 116 -8.09 -3.49 -0.11
C HIS A 116 -8.89 -2.44 -0.87
N ALA A 117 -8.17 -1.55 -1.56
CA ALA A 117 -8.72 -0.52 -2.42
C ALA A 117 -7.85 -0.33 -3.68
N HIS A 118 -8.42 0.32 -4.69
CA HIS A 118 -7.72 0.72 -5.89
C HIS A 118 -7.67 2.23 -6.01
N ILE A 119 -6.50 2.78 -6.28
CA ILE A 119 -6.34 4.10 -6.88
C ILE A 119 -6.48 3.90 -8.38
N LEU A 120 -7.49 4.51 -9.00
CA LEU A 120 -7.76 4.42 -10.42
C LEU A 120 -7.11 5.58 -11.17
N VAL A 121 -6.30 5.29 -12.18
CA VAL A 121 -5.78 6.30 -13.09
C VAL A 121 -6.69 6.46 -14.32
N ASN A 122 -6.53 7.56 -15.07
CA ASN A 122 -7.44 7.88 -16.17
C ASN A 122 -7.27 7.00 -17.42
N GLU A 123 -6.15 6.31 -17.54
CA GLU A 123 -5.80 5.52 -18.70
C GLU A 123 -5.46 4.09 -18.32
N LEU A 124 -5.76 3.15 -19.20
CA LEU A 124 -5.36 1.76 -19.08
C LEU A 124 -3.86 1.64 -19.42
N ARG A 125 -3.11 0.96 -18.57
CA ARG A 125 -1.74 0.57 -18.90
C ARG A 125 -1.76 -0.64 -19.84
N GLU A 126 -1.41 -0.42 -21.09
CA GLU A 126 -1.30 -1.49 -22.08
C GLU A 126 0.14 -2.06 -22.09
N GLY A 127 0.26 -3.33 -21.79
CA GLY A 127 1.55 -4.00 -21.76
C GLY A 127 2.53 -3.39 -20.74
N ASP A 128 3.78 -3.18 -21.15
CA ASP A 128 4.85 -2.66 -20.29
C ASP A 128 5.01 -1.13 -20.38
N ALA A 129 4.41 -0.50 -21.37
CA ALA A 129 4.48 0.94 -21.57
C ALA A 129 3.65 1.72 -20.54
N ILE A 130 4.17 2.86 -20.12
CA ILE A 130 3.44 3.83 -19.28
C ILE A 130 3.21 5.06 -20.16
N PRO A 131 1.95 5.44 -20.47
CA PRO A 131 1.63 6.67 -21.19
C PRO A 131 2.18 7.92 -20.46
N ALA A 132 2.55 8.96 -21.20
CA ALA A 132 3.14 10.18 -20.62
C ALA A 132 2.20 10.87 -19.60
N SER A 133 0.89 10.90 -19.88
CA SER A 133 -0.13 11.42 -18.97
C SER A 133 -0.21 10.61 -17.67
N MET A 134 -0.14 9.31 -17.76
CA MET A 134 -0.09 8.41 -16.60
C MET A 134 1.22 8.59 -15.82
N GLN A 135 2.36 8.74 -16.50
CA GLN A 135 3.65 8.97 -15.85
C GLN A 135 3.62 10.24 -14.98
N LEU A 136 3.01 11.32 -15.48
CA LEU A 136 2.85 12.55 -14.70
C LEU A 136 2.06 12.33 -13.40
N VAL A 137 0.97 11.57 -13.46
CA VAL A 137 0.17 11.22 -12.26
C VAL A 137 1.00 10.37 -11.29
N ILE A 138 1.75 9.39 -11.80
CA ILE A 138 2.63 8.53 -10.99
C ILE A 138 3.72 9.35 -10.30
N ASP A 139 4.34 10.29 -11.00
CA ASP A 139 5.39 11.16 -10.44
C ASP A 139 4.82 12.09 -9.36
N ASN A 140 3.62 12.65 -9.57
CA ASN A 140 2.90 13.44 -8.55
C ASN A 140 2.56 12.59 -7.31
N LEU A 141 2.08 11.35 -7.50
CA LEU A 141 1.81 10.43 -6.39
C LEU A 141 3.09 10.14 -5.60
N LEU A 142 4.20 9.89 -6.30
CA LEU A 142 5.49 9.64 -5.67
C LEU A 142 5.95 10.83 -4.82
N GLU A 143 5.88 12.04 -5.36
CA GLU A 143 6.28 13.27 -4.68
C GLU A 143 5.46 13.55 -3.41
N ARG A 144 4.15 13.26 -3.46
CA ARG A 144 3.20 13.54 -2.37
C ARG A 144 3.08 12.39 -1.37
N THR A 145 3.69 11.23 -1.65
CA THR A 145 3.66 10.06 -0.77
C THR A 145 4.72 10.17 0.32
N ARG A 146 4.30 10.02 1.56
CA ARG A 146 5.23 9.90 2.68
C ARG A 146 5.72 8.46 2.80
N PHE A 147 7.04 8.26 2.67
CA PHE A 147 7.64 6.94 2.80
C PHE A 147 8.08 6.65 4.23
N PHE A 148 7.72 5.50 4.74
CA PHE A 148 8.12 4.96 6.04
C PHE A 148 8.89 3.67 5.82
N ARG A 149 10.20 3.73 6.02
CA ARG A 149 11.05 2.54 6.03
C ARG A 149 10.74 1.71 7.28
N ASP A 150 10.60 0.40 7.12
CA ASP A 150 10.55 -0.50 8.27
C ASP A 150 11.99 -0.77 8.76
N PRO A 151 12.35 -0.39 10.00
CA PRO A 151 13.69 -0.65 10.53
C PRO A 151 13.94 -2.15 10.74
N ASN A 152 12.88 -2.92 10.97
CA ASN A 152 12.93 -4.35 11.26
C ASN A 152 11.95 -5.14 10.37
N PRO A 153 12.17 -5.20 9.03
CA PRO A 153 11.22 -5.78 8.10
C PRO A 153 10.91 -7.25 8.39
N ASN A 154 11.83 -7.98 9.02
CA ASN A 154 11.64 -9.40 9.37
C ASN A 154 10.84 -9.64 10.67
N ASN A 155 10.62 -8.59 11.49
CA ASN A 155 9.81 -8.69 12.70
C ASN A 155 8.32 -8.60 12.36
N LYS A 156 7.46 -9.23 13.17
CA LYS A 156 5.99 -9.18 12.96
C LYS A 156 5.39 -7.81 13.30
N GLY A 157 5.94 -7.13 14.29
CA GLY A 157 5.45 -5.83 14.76
C GLY A 157 6.00 -4.64 13.96
N TRP A 158 5.38 -3.48 14.16
CA TRP A 158 5.86 -2.20 13.68
C TRP A 158 6.58 -1.45 14.81
N GLU A 159 7.87 -1.17 14.64
CA GLU A 159 8.74 -0.61 15.67
C GLU A 159 9.21 0.82 15.34
N SER A 160 8.56 1.47 14.38
CA SER A 160 8.87 2.83 13.96
C SER A 160 7.79 3.82 14.40
N ASP A 161 7.96 5.09 14.02
CA ASP A 161 6.99 6.14 14.29
C ASP A 161 5.58 5.78 13.76
N PRO A 162 4.52 6.28 14.43
CA PRO A 162 3.15 6.09 13.95
C PRO A 162 2.97 6.58 12.51
N LEU A 163 2.29 5.77 11.69
CA LEU A 163 1.99 6.13 10.30
C LEU A 163 0.98 7.29 10.27
N ARG A 164 1.46 8.49 9.97
CA ARG A 164 0.67 9.72 9.85
C ARG A 164 0.89 10.37 8.48
N VAL A 165 -0.20 10.79 7.84
CA VAL A 165 -0.19 11.56 6.59
C VAL A 165 0.12 13.02 6.91
#